data_ccd79f63dd7fa691071d9e8a6928c086
#
_entry.id   ccd79f63dd7fa691071d9e8a6928c086
#
_cell.length_a   1.000
_cell.length_b   1.000
_cell.length_c   1.000
_cell.angle_alpha   90.00
_cell.angle_beta   90.00
_cell.angle_gamma   90.00
#
_symmetry.space_group_name_H-M   'P 1'
#
loop_
_entity.id
_entity.type
_entity.pdbx_description
1 polymer ?
#
loop_
_entity_poly.entity_id
_entity_poly.type
_entity_poly.pdbx_seq_one_letter_code
_entity_poly.pdbx_strand_id
1 'polypeptide(L)'
;MTKATTYSFIFSFIFTLLLGISANAQQTIFNVPTSDVLDKGKAYVELDASFKINDQDALHKFSSFVPRIVVGVGSNVEVGLNVTGNIQPSADSTTLVPTLKWKFYENEKKLALFGGTNFYVPIRNRAYNLGSYSYIAASKTINKTRLTAGGFVASKNVFAPDAVRAGGQFGFEQTIDSKFSVAADWITGRHASGYFTPGVIYKPHPKVTGYFSYSIGNANARAGNHFFLFELGYNIN
;
A
#
# COMPACT_ATOMS: atom_id res chain seq x y z
N MET A 1 12.74 -24.44 45.64
CA MET A 1 11.81 -23.87 44.64
C MET A 1 10.81 -24.92 44.29
N THR A 2 9.53 -24.66 44.52
CA THR A 2 8.46 -25.63 44.26
C THR A 2 8.15 -25.68 42.78
N LYS A 3 7.75 -26.87 42.26
CA LYS A 3 7.40 -27.07 40.81
C LYS A 3 6.41 -26.03 40.31
N ALA A 4 5.53 -25.51 41.16
CA ALA A 4 4.57 -24.45 40.81
C ALA A 4 5.24 -23.12 40.42
N THR A 5 6.34 -22.74 41.05
CA THR A 5 7.07 -21.50 40.75
C THR A 5 7.76 -21.59 39.37
N THR A 6 8.25 -22.79 39.02
CA THR A 6 8.90 -23.03 37.72
C THR A 6 7.89 -22.95 36.56
N TYR A 7 6.69 -23.49 36.72
CA TYR A 7 5.64 -23.41 35.67
C TYR A 7 5.11 -21.98 35.49
N SER A 8 4.99 -21.22 36.57
CA SER A 8 4.59 -19.81 36.51
C SER A 8 5.64 -18.95 35.79
N PHE A 9 6.92 -19.24 35.98
CA PHE A 9 8.00 -18.51 35.28
C PHE A 9 8.07 -18.87 33.79
N ILE A 10 7.88 -20.15 33.43
CA ILE A 10 7.83 -20.61 32.03
C ILE A 10 6.59 -20.04 31.32
N PHE A 11 5.44 -20.04 31.97
CA PHE A 11 4.21 -19.48 31.40
C PHE A 11 4.31 -17.95 31.21
N SER A 12 4.89 -17.25 32.16
CA SER A 12 5.15 -15.80 32.06
C SER A 12 6.14 -15.47 30.93
N PHE A 13 7.19 -16.29 30.77
CA PHE A 13 8.20 -16.12 29.71
C PHE A 13 7.63 -16.42 28.33
N ILE A 14 6.80 -17.47 28.20
CA ILE A 14 6.09 -17.79 26.94
C ILE A 14 5.05 -16.70 26.63
N PHE A 15 4.34 -16.16 27.63
CA PHE A 15 3.37 -15.08 27.42
C PHE A 15 4.06 -13.77 27.03
N THR A 16 5.26 -13.48 27.53
CA THR A 16 6.06 -12.31 27.14
C THR A 16 6.63 -12.45 25.73
N LEU A 17 6.96 -13.68 25.28
CA LEU A 17 7.37 -13.97 23.91
C LEU A 17 6.22 -13.87 22.89
N LEU A 18 4.96 -14.02 23.34
CA LEU A 18 3.76 -13.84 22.51
C LEU A 18 3.34 -12.37 22.36
N LEU A 19 3.93 -11.46 23.15
CA LEU A 19 3.82 -10.01 22.95
C LEU A 19 4.81 -9.50 21.88
N GLY A 20 5.16 -10.35 20.93
CA GLY A 20 5.92 -9.95 19.76
C GLY A 20 5.23 -8.76 19.11
N ILE A 21 5.93 -7.65 19.04
CA ILE A 21 5.55 -6.43 18.34
C ILE A 21 5.15 -6.87 16.94
N SER A 22 3.85 -6.88 16.67
CA SER A 22 3.36 -7.10 15.31
C SER A 22 3.88 -5.93 14.49
N ALA A 23 4.95 -6.14 13.74
CA ALA A 23 5.35 -5.22 12.69
C ALA A 23 4.19 -5.23 11.67
N ASN A 24 3.31 -4.24 11.79
CA ASN A 24 2.25 -4.04 10.83
C ASN A 24 2.89 -3.48 9.56
N ALA A 25 3.16 -4.31 8.62
CA ALA A 25 3.66 -3.90 7.32
C ALA A 25 2.48 -3.49 6.45
N GLN A 26 2.04 -2.28 6.62
CA GLN A 26 1.12 -1.61 5.73
C GLN A 26 1.93 -0.98 4.61
N GLN A 27 1.82 -1.48 3.39
CA GLN A 27 2.64 -1.04 2.26
C GLN A 27 2.25 0.34 1.75
N THR A 28 0.95 0.57 1.66
CA THR A 28 0.32 1.83 1.24
C THR A 28 -0.78 2.18 2.25
N ILE A 29 -1.24 3.42 2.27
CA ILE A 29 -2.49 3.78 2.95
C ILE A 29 -3.64 3.16 2.15
N PHE A 30 -3.85 3.61 0.94
CA PHE A 30 -4.58 2.99 -0.17
C PHE A 30 -3.69 3.02 -1.42
N ASN A 31 -3.24 4.18 -1.85
CA ASN A 31 -2.36 4.39 -3.00
C ASN A 31 -1.02 5.01 -2.62
N VAL A 32 -0.98 5.83 -1.56
CA VAL A 32 0.22 6.54 -1.09
C VAL A 32 1.05 5.60 -0.22
N PRO A 33 2.36 5.40 -0.52
CA PRO A 33 3.23 4.58 0.29
C PRO A 33 3.35 5.05 1.73
N THR A 34 3.45 4.10 2.66
CA THR A 34 3.72 4.36 4.07
C THR A 34 5.20 4.24 4.42
N SER A 35 5.58 4.73 5.60
CA SER A 35 6.94 4.54 6.13
C SER A 35 7.18 3.15 6.73
N ASP A 36 6.17 2.29 6.77
CA ASP A 36 6.31 0.94 7.29
C ASP A 36 7.14 0.09 6.32
N VAL A 37 8.12 -0.63 6.85
CA VAL A 37 9.00 -1.53 6.11
C VAL A 37 9.06 -2.85 6.85
N LEU A 38 8.99 -3.95 6.14
CA LEU A 38 9.07 -5.30 6.69
C LEU A 38 10.46 -5.60 7.26
N ASP A 39 10.49 -6.29 8.39
CA ASP A 39 11.71 -6.87 8.92
C ASP A 39 12.31 -7.90 7.95
N LYS A 40 13.60 -8.13 8.04
CA LYS A 40 14.31 -9.11 7.20
C LYS A 40 13.66 -10.49 7.30
N GLY A 41 13.33 -11.06 6.14
CA GLY A 41 12.73 -12.38 6.01
C GLY A 41 11.23 -12.43 6.26
N LYS A 42 10.58 -11.33 6.63
CA LYS A 42 9.12 -11.23 6.68
C LYS A 42 8.56 -10.97 5.29
N ALA A 43 7.36 -11.46 5.05
CA ALA A 43 6.65 -11.23 3.80
C ALA A 43 5.22 -10.75 4.06
N TYR A 44 4.70 -10.01 3.11
CA TYR A 44 3.32 -9.53 3.07
C TYR A 44 2.73 -9.81 1.70
N VAL A 45 1.53 -10.33 1.67
CA VAL A 45 0.75 -10.52 0.44
C VAL A 45 -0.53 -9.71 0.53
N GLU A 46 -0.96 -9.16 -0.59
CA GLU A 46 -2.17 -8.34 -0.68
C GLU A 46 -2.87 -8.59 -2.01
N LEU A 47 -4.18 -8.51 -1.98
CA LEU A 47 -5.02 -8.47 -3.16
C LEU A 47 -5.85 -7.19 -3.14
N ASP A 48 -5.65 -6.34 -4.13
CA ASP A 48 -6.45 -5.14 -4.35
C ASP A 48 -7.51 -5.43 -5.41
N ALA A 49 -8.73 -4.98 -5.17
CA ALA A 49 -9.83 -5.08 -6.13
C ALA A 49 -10.52 -3.72 -6.25
N SER A 50 -10.60 -3.18 -7.45
CA SER A 50 -11.36 -1.96 -7.73
C SER A 50 -12.67 -2.26 -8.44
N PHE A 51 -13.72 -1.48 -8.09
CA PHE A 51 -15.09 -1.73 -8.50
C PHE A 51 -15.80 -0.42 -8.86
N LYS A 52 -16.40 -0.35 -10.06
CA LYS A 52 -17.19 0.78 -10.55
C LYS A 52 -18.68 0.48 -10.49
N ILE A 53 -19.47 1.34 -9.82
CA ILE A 53 -20.91 1.13 -9.69
C ILE A 53 -21.66 1.39 -10.98
N ASN A 54 -21.22 2.35 -11.79
CA ASN A 54 -21.95 2.87 -12.95
C ASN A 54 -21.72 2.07 -14.23
N ASP A 55 -21.00 0.96 -14.17
CA ASP A 55 -20.82 0.09 -15.33
C ASP A 55 -22.00 -0.87 -15.45
N GLN A 56 -22.63 -0.93 -16.63
CA GLN A 56 -23.82 -1.76 -16.87
C GLN A 56 -23.46 -3.26 -16.98
N ASP A 57 -22.23 -3.57 -17.40
CA ASP A 57 -21.74 -4.94 -17.48
C ASP A 57 -21.13 -5.37 -16.13
N ALA A 58 -21.63 -6.48 -15.56
CA ALA A 58 -21.16 -7.01 -14.29
C ALA A 58 -19.65 -7.33 -14.27
N LEU A 59 -19.08 -7.75 -15.42
CA LEU A 59 -17.65 -8.02 -15.54
C LEU A 59 -16.82 -6.73 -15.62
N HIS A 60 -17.35 -5.68 -16.19
CA HIS A 60 -16.70 -4.37 -16.27
C HIS A 60 -16.78 -3.60 -14.96
N LYS A 61 -17.64 -3.98 -14.03
CA LYS A 61 -17.68 -3.38 -12.69
C LYS A 61 -16.36 -3.56 -11.92
N PHE A 62 -15.71 -4.70 -12.07
CA PHE A 62 -14.37 -4.91 -11.55
C PHE A 62 -13.35 -4.35 -12.52
N SER A 63 -12.80 -3.18 -12.21
CA SER A 63 -11.87 -2.49 -13.10
C SER A 63 -10.44 -2.97 -13.00
N SER A 64 -10.03 -3.56 -11.87
CA SER A 64 -8.73 -4.20 -11.73
C SER A 64 -8.67 -5.17 -10.54
N PHE A 65 -7.77 -6.14 -10.66
CA PHE A 65 -7.28 -6.96 -9.56
C PHE A 65 -5.77 -6.87 -9.55
N VAL A 66 -5.17 -6.53 -8.42
CA VAL A 66 -3.74 -6.36 -8.28
C VAL A 66 -3.23 -7.25 -7.15
N PRO A 67 -2.82 -8.50 -7.45
CA PRO A 67 -2.07 -9.28 -6.47
C PRO A 67 -0.68 -8.65 -6.26
N ARG A 68 -0.27 -8.61 -4.99
CA ARG A 68 0.98 -8.01 -4.54
C ARG A 68 1.68 -8.93 -3.55
N ILE A 69 2.99 -9.01 -3.65
CA ILE A 69 3.86 -9.61 -2.64
C ILE A 69 5.01 -8.66 -2.32
N VAL A 70 5.36 -8.56 -1.05
CA VAL A 70 6.50 -7.75 -0.59
C VAL A 70 7.29 -8.54 0.43
N VAL A 71 8.63 -8.41 0.41
CA VAL A 71 9.56 -9.08 1.32
C VAL A 71 10.54 -8.08 1.88
N GLY A 72 10.73 -8.11 3.19
CA GLY A 72 11.78 -7.36 3.87
C GLY A 72 13.15 -8.02 3.66
N VAL A 73 14.10 -7.25 3.13
CA VAL A 73 15.45 -7.75 2.87
C VAL A 73 16.47 -7.31 3.91
N GLY A 74 16.06 -6.50 4.88
CA GLY A 74 16.90 -5.94 5.94
C GLY A 74 17.33 -4.50 5.64
N SER A 75 18.04 -3.87 6.59
CA SER A 75 18.50 -2.48 6.48
C SER A 75 17.38 -1.48 6.15
N ASN A 76 16.16 -1.73 6.65
CA ASN A 76 14.95 -0.96 6.35
C ASN A 76 14.61 -0.89 4.85
N VAL A 77 14.96 -1.93 4.11
CA VAL A 77 14.65 -2.09 2.70
C VAL A 77 13.68 -3.24 2.50
N GLU A 78 12.73 -3.04 1.62
CA GLU A 78 11.84 -4.09 1.12
C GLU A 78 11.76 -4.06 -0.40
N VAL A 79 11.54 -5.22 -0.96
CA VAL A 79 11.31 -5.43 -2.39
C VAL A 79 9.97 -6.11 -2.59
N GLY A 80 9.31 -5.82 -3.67
CA GLY A 80 8.01 -6.41 -3.96
C GLY A 80 7.76 -6.61 -5.45
N LEU A 81 6.65 -7.25 -5.72
CA LEU A 81 6.12 -7.46 -7.06
C LEU A 81 4.62 -7.30 -7.04
N ASN A 82 4.10 -6.37 -7.83
CA ASN A 82 2.68 -6.28 -8.13
C ASN A 82 2.44 -6.78 -9.56
N VAL A 83 1.32 -7.44 -9.76
CA VAL A 83 0.86 -7.79 -11.11
C VAL A 83 -0.35 -6.91 -11.41
N THR A 84 -0.17 -5.95 -12.31
CA THR A 84 -1.23 -5.03 -12.71
C THR A 84 -1.71 -5.33 -14.11
N GLY A 85 -2.83 -4.77 -14.46
CA GLY A 85 -3.46 -4.97 -15.74
C GLY A 85 -4.86 -5.53 -15.58
N ASN A 86 -5.55 -5.69 -16.69
CA ASN A 86 -6.90 -6.17 -16.66
C ASN A 86 -6.91 -7.70 -16.67
N ILE A 87 -7.34 -8.32 -15.58
CA ILE A 87 -7.51 -9.78 -15.48
C ILE A 87 -8.78 -10.24 -16.24
N GLN A 88 -9.54 -9.31 -16.80
CA GLN A 88 -10.73 -9.66 -17.58
C GLN A 88 -10.37 -10.43 -18.85
N PRO A 89 -11.17 -11.40 -19.28
CA PRO A 89 -10.86 -12.25 -20.42
C PRO A 89 -10.59 -11.53 -21.74
N SER A 90 -11.10 -10.32 -21.92
CA SER A 90 -10.95 -9.52 -23.14
C SER A 90 -9.83 -8.47 -23.06
N ALA A 91 -9.19 -8.30 -21.91
CA ALA A 91 -8.18 -7.26 -21.74
C ALA A 91 -6.78 -7.88 -21.73
N ASP A 92 -6.06 -7.61 -22.78
CA ASP A 92 -4.77 -8.24 -23.05
C ASP A 92 -3.60 -7.38 -22.54
N SER A 93 -3.72 -6.83 -21.34
CA SER A 93 -2.66 -6.02 -20.74
C SER A 93 -2.25 -6.59 -19.39
N THR A 94 -1.04 -7.11 -19.27
CA THR A 94 -0.46 -7.52 -18.00
C THR A 94 0.89 -6.84 -17.85
N THR A 95 1.08 -6.17 -16.72
CA THR A 95 2.31 -5.48 -16.38
C THR A 95 2.82 -6.01 -15.06
N LEU A 96 4.05 -6.48 -15.04
CA LEU A 96 4.78 -6.74 -13.80
C LEU A 96 5.31 -5.42 -13.27
N VAL A 97 5.17 -5.21 -11.96
CA VAL A 97 5.66 -4.00 -11.30
C VAL A 97 6.54 -4.39 -10.13
N PRO A 98 7.84 -4.71 -10.38
CA PRO A 98 8.83 -4.78 -9.32
C PRO A 98 8.89 -3.47 -8.55
N THR A 99 8.93 -3.55 -7.22
CA THR A 99 8.96 -2.41 -6.32
C THR A 99 10.15 -2.47 -5.39
N LEU A 100 10.67 -1.30 -5.05
CA LEU A 100 11.69 -1.12 -4.02
C LEU A 100 11.24 0.02 -3.12
N LYS A 101 11.32 -0.18 -1.80
CA LYS A 101 11.14 0.88 -0.81
C LYS A 101 12.25 0.82 0.22
N TRP A 102 12.74 1.99 0.61
CA TRP A 102 13.78 2.16 1.62
C TRP A 102 13.40 3.27 2.60
N LYS A 103 13.34 2.92 3.89
CA LYS A 103 13.24 3.89 4.97
C LYS A 103 14.65 4.21 5.47
N PHE A 104 15.18 5.34 5.04
CA PHE A 104 16.58 5.72 5.30
C PHE A 104 16.76 6.55 6.56
N TYR A 105 15.68 7.01 7.18
CA TYR A 105 15.73 7.72 8.45
C TYR A 105 14.46 7.47 9.27
N GLU A 106 14.64 7.29 10.57
CA GLU A 106 13.57 7.34 11.57
C GLU A 106 14.17 7.80 12.90
N ASN A 107 13.47 8.67 13.62
CA ASN A 107 13.88 9.14 14.93
C ASN A 107 12.91 8.69 16.03
N GLU A 108 13.34 8.84 17.30
CA GLU A 108 12.53 8.52 18.48
C GLU A 108 11.19 9.24 18.53
N LYS A 109 11.08 10.41 17.90
CA LYS A 109 9.84 11.19 17.79
C LYS A 109 8.95 10.68 16.64
N LYS A 110 9.22 9.52 16.08
CA LYS A 110 8.45 8.88 14.99
C LYS A 110 8.32 9.77 13.75
N LEU A 111 9.35 10.50 13.41
CA LEU A 111 9.54 11.12 12.10
C LEU A 111 10.37 10.16 11.25
N ALA A 112 9.82 9.70 10.16
CA ALA A 112 10.48 8.81 9.21
C ALA A 112 10.62 9.49 7.84
N LEU A 113 11.76 9.24 7.16
CA LEU A 113 11.98 9.61 5.77
C LEU A 113 12.19 8.33 4.96
N PHE A 114 11.51 8.24 3.84
CA PHE A 114 11.56 7.06 3.00
C PHE A 114 11.35 7.42 1.52
N GLY A 115 11.75 6.52 0.66
CA GLY A 115 11.53 6.67 -0.77
C GLY A 115 11.47 5.32 -1.43
N GLY A 116 11.09 5.30 -2.69
CA GLY A 116 10.97 4.06 -3.43
C GLY A 116 10.74 4.27 -4.91
N THR A 117 10.68 3.16 -5.61
CA THR A 117 10.40 3.14 -7.04
C THR A 117 9.64 1.89 -7.43
N ASN A 118 8.70 2.06 -8.35
CA ASN A 118 7.95 1.02 -9.01
C ASN A 118 8.38 1.00 -10.48
N PHE A 119 8.82 -0.16 -10.97
CA PHE A 119 9.19 -0.34 -12.37
C PHE A 119 8.07 -1.06 -13.11
N TYR A 120 7.56 -0.46 -14.17
CA TYR A 120 6.48 -1.03 -14.98
C TYR A 120 7.07 -1.80 -16.15
N VAL A 121 6.87 -3.11 -16.17
CA VAL A 121 7.39 -4.04 -17.20
C VAL A 121 6.21 -4.72 -17.88
N PRO A 122 5.68 -4.17 -18.99
CA PRO A 122 4.59 -4.78 -19.73
C PRO A 122 5.04 -6.12 -20.33
N ILE A 123 4.33 -7.21 -19.99
CA ILE A 123 4.61 -8.55 -20.50
C ILE A 123 3.58 -9.02 -21.53
N ARG A 124 2.38 -8.48 -21.48
CA ARG A 124 1.34 -8.62 -22.52
C ARG A 124 1.02 -7.27 -23.10
N ASN A 125 0.62 -7.25 -24.35
CA ASN A 125 0.38 -6.04 -25.12
C ASN A 125 1.52 -5.02 -25.01
N ARG A 126 2.62 -5.33 -25.69
CA ARG A 126 3.87 -4.54 -25.66
C ARG A 126 3.77 -3.15 -26.32
N ALA A 127 2.56 -2.67 -26.62
CA ALA A 127 2.34 -1.27 -26.98
C ALA A 127 2.70 -0.30 -25.85
N TYR A 128 2.76 -0.80 -24.62
CA TYR A 128 3.27 -0.04 -23.48
C TYR A 128 4.78 -0.24 -23.32
N ASN A 129 5.49 0.86 -23.12
CA ASN A 129 6.93 0.83 -22.91
C ASN A 129 7.26 0.68 -21.42
N LEU A 130 8.50 0.26 -21.13
CA LEU A 130 9.05 0.27 -19.78
C LEU A 130 8.95 1.65 -19.14
N GLY A 131 8.61 1.70 -17.88
CA GLY A 131 8.45 2.94 -17.15
C GLY A 131 8.79 2.81 -15.67
N SER A 132 8.91 3.95 -15.00
CA SER A 132 9.11 4.00 -13.56
C SER A 132 8.25 5.09 -12.92
N TYR A 133 7.85 4.85 -11.69
CA TYR A 133 7.24 5.81 -10.77
C TYR A 133 8.11 5.83 -9.52
N SER A 134 8.76 6.95 -9.23
CA SER A 134 9.66 7.10 -8.09
C SER A 134 9.12 8.18 -7.16
N TYR A 135 9.33 8.00 -5.86
CA TYR A 135 8.83 8.91 -4.84
C TYR A 135 9.80 9.07 -3.68
N ILE A 136 9.66 10.18 -2.98
CA ILE A 136 10.26 10.45 -1.68
C ILE A 136 9.21 11.08 -0.77
N ALA A 137 9.18 10.67 0.49
CA ALA A 137 8.18 11.14 1.44
C ALA A 137 8.72 11.18 2.87
N ALA A 138 8.03 11.96 3.69
CA ALA A 138 8.17 11.97 5.14
C ALA A 138 6.86 11.55 5.79
N SER A 139 6.93 10.77 6.85
CA SER A 139 5.80 10.47 7.73
C SER A 139 6.09 10.92 9.15
N LYS A 140 5.08 11.44 9.82
CA LYS A 140 5.13 11.82 11.23
C LYS A 140 3.93 11.24 11.97
N THR A 141 4.20 10.47 13.01
CA THR A 141 3.15 9.99 13.92
C THR A 141 3.09 10.88 15.16
N ILE A 142 1.91 11.41 15.45
CA ILE A 142 1.60 12.23 16.63
C ILE A 142 0.43 11.53 17.34
N ASN A 143 0.69 10.96 18.52
CA ASN A 143 -0.27 10.12 19.23
C ASN A 143 -0.80 8.97 18.35
N LYS A 144 -2.09 9.03 17.98
CA LYS A 144 -2.78 8.04 17.14
C LYS A 144 -2.94 8.48 15.68
N THR A 145 -2.37 9.63 15.31
CA THR A 145 -2.48 10.21 13.96
C THR A 145 -1.16 10.08 13.24
N ARG A 146 -1.14 9.50 12.05
CA ARG A 146 0.00 9.50 11.12
C ARG A 146 -0.30 10.40 9.94
N LEU A 147 0.61 11.34 9.68
CA LEU A 147 0.60 12.22 8.53
C LEU A 147 1.76 11.84 7.62
N THR A 148 1.51 11.76 6.34
CA THR A 148 2.51 11.50 5.30
C THR A 148 2.45 12.59 4.25
N ALA A 149 3.60 13.10 3.82
CA ALA A 149 3.69 14.07 2.73
C ALA A 149 4.96 13.80 1.92
N GLY A 150 4.85 13.91 0.60
CA GLY A 150 5.97 13.65 -0.29
C GLY A 150 5.72 14.11 -1.71
N GLY A 151 6.65 13.78 -2.59
CA GLY A 151 6.56 14.04 -4.01
C GLY A 151 6.85 12.79 -4.82
N PHE A 152 6.40 12.78 -6.05
CA PHE A 152 6.67 11.73 -7.02
C PHE A 152 7.09 12.29 -8.37
N VAL A 153 7.77 11.44 -9.14
CA VAL A 153 8.05 11.64 -10.56
C VAL A 153 7.82 10.31 -11.30
N ALA A 154 7.20 10.39 -12.46
CA ALA A 154 6.97 9.24 -13.33
C ALA A 154 7.64 9.44 -14.70
N SER A 155 8.16 8.36 -15.26
CA SER A 155 8.67 8.36 -16.62
C SER A 155 7.54 8.56 -17.64
N LYS A 156 7.90 8.97 -18.85
CA LYS A 156 6.95 9.28 -19.94
C LYS A 156 5.95 8.17 -20.24
N ASN A 157 6.33 6.93 -19.98
CA ASN A 157 5.60 5.75 -20.44
C ASN A 157 4.65 5.15 -19.40
N VAL A 158 4.65 5.67 -18.16
CA VAL A 158 3.78 5.18 -17.06
C VAL A 158 2.37 5.73 -17.17
N PHE A 159 2.24 6.96 -17.65
CA PHE A 159 0.96 7.66 -17.80
C PHE A 159 0.70 8.04 -19.25
N ALA A 160 -0.53 8.44 -19.54
CA ALA A 160 -0.89 8.95 -20.85
C ALA A 160 0.02 10.14 -21.27
N PRO A 161 0.19 10.38 -22.58
CA PRO A 161 1.13 11.40 -23.08
C PRO A 161 0.89 12.81 -22.56
N ASP A 162 -0.38 13.17 -22.28
CA ASP A 162 -0.84 14.45 -21.80
C ASP A 162 -0.96 14.51 -20.26
N ALA A 163 -0.59 13.45 -19.56
CA ALA A 163 -0.71 13.37 -18.12
C ALA A 163 0.41 14.11 -17.39
N VAL A 164 0.10 14.62 -16.21
CA VAL A 164 1.08 15.19 -15.27
C VAL A 164 1.95 14.05 -14.73
N ARG A 165 3.27 14.23 -14.76
CA ARG A 165 4.25 13.20 -14.41
C ARG A 165 5.02 13.44 -13.13
N ALA A 166 4.76 14.56 -12.47
CA ALA A 166 5.34 14.89 -11.16
C ALA A 166 4.31 15.60 -10.32
N GLY A 167 4.33 15.39 -9.01
CA GLY A 167 3.36 16.00 -8.13
C GLY A 167 3.59 15.66 -6.66
N GLY A 168 2.64 16.07 -5.83
CA GLY A 168 2.60 15.75 -4.42
C GLY A 168 1.83 14.46 -4.14
N GLN A 169 2.18 13.83 -3.03
CA GLN A 169 1.42 12.73 -2.43
C GLN A 169 1.27 12.96 -0.94
N PHE A 170 0.05 12.77 -0.44
CA PHE A 170 -0.32 13.08 0.94
C PHE A 170 -1.12 11.94 1.54
N GLY A 171 -0.94 11.71 2.84
CA GLY A 171 -1.62 10.67 3.57
C GLY A 171 -2.00 11.10 4.98
N PHE A 172 -3.14 10.62 5.41
CA PHE A 172 -3.67 10.79 6.75
C PHE A 172 -4.20 9.45 7.24
N GLU A 173 -3.84 9.07 8.46
CA GLU A 173 -4.34 7.88 9.14
C GLU A 173 -4.59 8.22 10.60
N GLN A 174 -5.77 7.88 11.09
CA GLN A 174 -6.17 8.03 12.48
C GLN A 174 -6.59 6.69 13.04
N THR A 175 -5.81 6.14 13.96
CA THR A 175 -6.19 4.95 14.70
C THR A 175 -7.29 5.30 15.70
N ILE A 176 -8.42 4.64 15.57
CA ILE A 176 -9.57 4.78 16.49
C ILE A 176 -9.36 3.83 17.67
N ASP A 177 -9.23 2.55 17.38
CA ASP A 177 -8.95 1.50 18.38
C ASP A 177 -7.96 0.46 17.84
N SER A 178 -7.86 -0.70 18.47
CA SER A 178 -6.94 -1.77 18.08
C SER A 178 -7.28 -2.44 16.74
N LYS A 179 -8.51 -2.27 16.24
CA LYS A 179 -9.01 -2.91 15.03
C LYS A 179 -9.34 -1.94 13.91
N PHE A 180 -9.71 -0.70 14.24
CA PHE A 180 -10.21 0.27 13.28
C PHE A 180 -9.35 1.51 13.18
N SER A 181 -9.10 1.94 11.96
CA SER A 181 -8.54 3.24 11.62
C SER A 181 -9.37 3.88 10.52
N VAL A 182 -9.46 5.20 10.53
CA VAL A 182 -9.89 5.98 9.36
C VAL A 182 -8.68 6.53 8.67
N ALA A 183 -8.73 6.60 7.35
CA ALA A 183 -7.59 7.04 6.56
C ALA A 183 -8.05 7.78 5.31
N ALA A 184 -7.16 8.60 4.77
CA ALA A 184 -7.32 9.18 3.45
C ALA A 184 -5.95 9.35 2.82
N ASP A 185 -5.86 9.17 1.52
CA ASP A 185 -4.68 9.55 0.77
C ASP A 185 -5.02 10.38 -0.48
N TRP A 186 -4.04 11.08 -1.00
CA TRP A 186 -4.18 11.89 -2.18
C TRP A 186 -2.89 11.95 -2.99
N ILE A 187 -2.96 11.52 -4.24
CA ILE A 187 -1.92 11.73 -5.24
C ILE A 187 -2.40 12.82 -6.18
N THR A 188 -1.67 13.94 -6.25
CA THR A 188 -2.06 15.10 -7.03
C THR A 188 -1.81 14.92 -8.53
N GLY A 189 -2.46 15.71 -9.34
CA GLY A 189 -2.24 15.75 -10.79
C GLY A 189 -3.28 14.95 -11.58
N ARG A 190 -3.27 15.19 -12.89
CA ARG A 190 -4.15 14.54 -13.87
C ARG A 190 -3.41 13.37 -14.51
N HIS A 191 -3.56 12.19 -13.95
CA HIS A 191 -2.99 10.94 -14.44
C HIS A 191 -3.74 9.73 -13.85
N ALA A 192 -3.39 8.53 -14.30
CA ALA A 192 -4.07 7.28 -13.93
C ALA A 192 -4.06 6.94 -12.44
N SER A 193 -3.11 7.48 -11.66
CA SER A 193 -3.03 7.31 -10.20
C SER A 193 -3.44 8.58 -9.43
N GLY A 194 -4.03 9.57 -10.09
CA GLY A 194 -4.40 10.86 -9.50
C GLY A 194 -5.76 10.81 -8.82
N TYR A 195 -5.80 10.40 -7.56
CA TYR A 195 -7.01 10.22 -6.76
C TYR A 195 -6.88 10.82 -5.37
N PHE A 196 -8.01 11.29 -4.84
CA PHE A 196 -8.25 11.43 -3.40
C PHE A 196 -9.06 10.22 -2.94
N THR A 197 -8.55 9.49 -1.96
CA THR A 197 -9.10 8.19 -1.54
C THR A 197 -9.34 8.17 -0.04
N PRO A 198 -10.51 8.55 0.47
CA PRO A 198 -10.92 8.35 1.85
C PRO A 198 -11.40 6.91 2.07
N GLY A 199 -11.21 6.39 3.30
CA GLY A 199 -11.66 5.05 3.63
C GLY A 199 -11.40 4.64 5.07
N VAL A 200 -11.58 3.35 5.30
CA VAL A 200 -11.38 2.70 6.60
C VAL A 200 -10.43 1.52 6.46
N ILE A 201 -9.69 1.25 7.52
CA ILE A 201 -8.78 0.12 7.66
C ILE A 201 -9.31 -0.72 8.82
N TYR A 202 -9.49 -2.02 8.58
CA TYR A 202 -9.96 -2.97 9.57
C TYR A 202 -8.98 -4.11 9.76
N LYS A 203 -8.50 -4.29 11.00
CA LYS A 203 -7.55 -5.33 11.41
C LYS A 203 -8.22 -6.33 12.36
N PRO A 204 -8.97 -7.32 11.85
CA PRO A 204 -9.62 -8.33 12.69
C PRO A 204 -8.63 -9.19 13.45
N HIS A 205 -7.44 -9.37 12.90
CA HIS A 205 -6.37 -10.19 13.43
C HIS A 205 -5.00 -9.52 13.14
N PRO A 206 -3.96 -9.69 13.98
CA PRO A 206 -2.64 -9.08 13.76
C PRO A 206 -2.02 -9.38 12.39
N LYS A 207 -2.38 -10.49 11.77
CA LYS A 207 -1.88 -10.88 10.44
C LYS A 207 -2.76 -10.44 9.27
N VAL A 208 -4.00 -10.03 9.53
CA VAL A 208 -5.00 -9.73 8.48
C VAL A 208 -5.37 -8.26 8.53
N THR A 209 -5.29 -7.58 7.41
CA THR A 209 -5.76 -6.19 7.26
C THR A 209 -6.67 -6.11 6.04
N GLY A 210 -7.87 -5.59 6.25
CA GLY A 210 -8.79 -5.22 5.18
C GLY A 210 -8.85 -3.71 5.04
N TYR A 211 -8.96 -3.24 3.81
CA TYR A 211 -9.11 -1.82 3.48
C TYR A 211 -10.38 -1.65 2.64
N PHE A 212 -11.10 -0.61 2.92
CA PHE A 212 -12.31 -0.24 2.19
C PHE A 212 -12.31 1.27 1.94
N SER A 213 -12.28 1.67 0.69
CA SER A 213 -12.15 3.07 0.33
C SER A 213 -12.89 3.41 -0.96
N TYR A 214 -13.05 4.71 -1.20
CA TYR A 214 -13.64 5.24 -2.42
C TYR A 214 -12.68 6.22 -3.07
N SER A 215 -12.16 5.88 -4.23
CA SER A 215 -11.22 6.71 -5.00
C SER A 215 -11.98 7.72 -5.85
N ILE A 216 -11.69 9.00 -5.63
CA ILE A 216 -12.28 10.15 -6.34
C ILE A 216 -11.20 10.73 -7.24
N GLY A 217 -11.38 10.64 -8.56
CA GLY A 217 -10.44 11.21 -9.54
C GLY A 217 -10.26 12.72 -9.37
N ASN A 218 -9.04 13.20 -9.55
CA ASN A 218 -8.73 14.62 -9.46
C ASN A 218 -9.53 15.43 -10.49
N ALA A 219 -9.80 16.71 -10.17
CA ALA A 219 -10.39 17.64 -11.11
C ALA A 219 -9.62 17.62 -12.43
N ASN A 220 -10.29 17.45 -13.56
CA ASN A 220 -9.75 17.18 -14.90
C ASN A 220 -9.20 15.74 -15.11
N ALA A 221 -9.28 14.82 -14.16
CA ALA A 221 -9.24 13.40 -14.49
C ALA A 221 -10.43 13.09 -15.42
N ARG A 222 -10.24 12.15 -16.38
CA ARG A 222 -11.32 11.80 -17.30
C ARG A 222 -12.58 11.41 -16.52
N ALA A 223 -13.73 11.90 -16.96
CA ALA A 223 -15.02 11.58 -16.35
C ALA A 223 -15.19 10.06 -16.19
N GLY A 224 -15.72 9.64 -15.04
CA GLY A 224 -15.91 8.22 -14.72
C GLY A 224 -14.76 7.53 -13.99
N ASN A 225 -13.75 8.26 -13.57
CA ASN A 225 -12.60 7.71 -12.85
C ASN A 225 -12.81 7.64 -11.32
N HIS A 226 -14.01 7.22 -10.90
CA HIS A 226 -14.35 7.00 -9.50
C HIS A 226 -14.65 5.51 -9.29
N PHE A 227 -14.11 4.92 -8.23
CA PHE A 227 -14.30 3.51 -7.94
C PHE A 227 -14.18 3.20 -6.45
N PHE A 228 -14.82 2.14 -6.01
CA PHE A 228 -14.53 1.52 -4.73
C PHE A 228 -13.24 0.71 -4.83
N LEU A 229 -12.42 0.77 -3.79
CA LEU A 229 -11.22 0.00 -3.64
C LEU A 229 -11.32 -0.86 -2.38
N PHE A 230 -11.10 -2.15 -2.55
CA PHE A 230 -10.99 -3.15 -1.50
C PHE A 230 -9.61 -3.75 -1.54
N GLU A 231 -8.96 -3.83 -0.41
CA GLU A 231 -7.67 -4.49 -0.30
C GLU A 231 -7.73 -5.49 0.86
N LEU A 232 -7.13 -6.65 0.65
CA LEU A 232 -6.99 -7.68 1.68
C LEU A 232 -5.54 -8.09 1.79
N GLY A 233 -4.92 -7.74 2.90
CA GLY A 233 -3.53 -8.01 3.18
C GLY A 233 -3.34 -9.08 4.24
N TYR A 234 -2.26 -9.86 4.09
CA TYR A 234 -1.86 -10.89 5.03
C TYR A 234 -0.35 -10.88 5.28
N ASN A 235 0.03 -10.79 6.56
CA ASN A 235 1.42 -10.86 7.02
C ASN A 235 1.86 -12.32 7.18
N ILE A 236 2.90 -12.72 6.46
CA ILE A 236 3.56 -14.03 6.54
C ILE A 236 4.80 -13.87 7.45
N ASN A 237 4.83 -14.65 8.52
CA ASN A 237 5.95 -14.63 9.48
C ASN A 237 7.00 -15.66 9.11
#